data_cd6e44e87b4afb30fb659117c73ed1cd
#
_entry.id   cd6e44e87b4afb30fb659117c73ed1cd
#
_cell.length_a   1.000
_cell.length_b   1.000
_cell.length_c   1.000
_cell.angle_alpha   90.00
_cell.angle_beta   90.00
_cell.angle_gamma   90.00
#
_symmetry.space_group_name_H-M   'P 1'
#
loop_
_entity.id
_entity.type
_entity.pdbx_description
1 polymer ?
#
loop_
_entity_poly.entity_id
_entity_poly.type
_entity_poly.pdbx_seq_one_letter_code
_entity_poly.pdbx_strand_id
1 'polypeptide(L)'
;MYLIEVENSYEQLWRYNTIVMCGGYSPSPENAELYVVSTEDIISQIETPIEGEPAGYKLPRRVNLEAAAADHIRVIVYLVAHTLPLGREVSMSPAFDLEVKISKDSEVVYNTTHKVNQWGGASIEIKL
;
A
#
# COMPACT_ATOMS: atom_id res chain seq x y z
N MET A 1 19.31 5.47 2.15
CA MET A 1 18.14 5.25 1.29
C MET A 1 17.15 4.30 1.97
N TYR A 2 15.88 4.60 1.87
CA TYR A 2 14.82 3.74 2.38
C TYR A 2 14.24 2.91 1.25
N LEU A 3 13.92 1.65 1.54
CA LEU A 3 13.15 0.78 0.65
C LEU A 3 11.87 0.38 1.39
N ILE A 4 10.74 0.73 0.82
CA ILE A 4 9.41 0.36 1.34
C ILE A 4 8.85 -0.73 0.45
N GLU A 5 8.53 -1.87 1.05
CA GLU A 5 7.97 -3.04 0.35
C GLU A 5 6.62 -3.36 0.96
N VAL A 6 5.60 -3.41 0.12
CA VAL A 6 4.22 -3.73 0.54
C VAL A 6 3.73 -4.92 -0.26
N GLU A 7 3.34 -5.98 0.41
CA GLU A 7 2.79 -7.18 -0.21
C GLU A 7 1.35 -7.43 0.24
N ASN A 8 0.46 -7.56 -0.73
CA ASN A 8 -0.94 -7.84 -0.51
C ASN A 8 -1.21 -9.33 -0.75
N SER A 9 -1.67 -10.04 0.27
CA SER A 9 -1.94 -11.48 0.18
C SER A 9 -3.31 -11.82 -0.39
N TYR A 10 -4.16 -10.84 -0.69
CA TYR A 10 -5.52 -11.09 -1.16
C TYR A 10 -5.52 -11.88 -2.48
N GLU A 11 -6.32 -12.93 -2.54
CA GLU A 11 -6.43 -13.76 -3.75
C GLU A 11 -6.88 -12.97 -4.97
N GLN A 12 -7.87 -12.12 -4.80
CA GLN A 12 -8.44 -11.28 -5.86
C GLN A 12 -7.77 -9.91 -5.88
N LEU A 13 -6.46 -9.89 -6.06
CA LEU A 13 -5.62 -8.69 -6.00
C LEU A 13 -6.14 -7.55 -6.88
N TRP A 14 -6.75 -7.88 -8.01
CA TRP A 14 -7.30 -6.92 -8.96
C TRP A 14 -8.44 -6.07 -8.41
N ARG A 15 -9.00 -6.41 -7.25
CA ARG A 15 -10.05 -5.61 -6.61
C ARG A 15 -9.53 -4.37 -5.89
N TYR A 16 -8.22 -4.26 -5.70
CA TYR A 16 -7.61 -3.18 -4.93
C TYR A 16 -6.48 -2.49 -5.66
N ASN A 17 -6.37 -1.19 -5.44
CA ASN A 17 -5.15 -0.45 -5.70
C ASN A 17 -4.34 -0.34 -4.40
N THR A 18 -3.05 -0.62 -4.49
CA THR A 18 -2.12 -0.41 -3.38
C THR A 18 -1.26 0.80 -3.72
N ILE A 19 -1.41 1.85 -2.93
CA ILE A 19 -0.69 3.11 -3.12
C ILE A 19 0.24 3.31 -1.93
N VAL A 20 1.50 3.55 -2.22
CA VAL A 20 2.51 3.81 -1.19
C VAL A 20 3.07 5.21 -1.41
N MET A 21 3.04 6.03 -0.36
CA MET A 21 3.61 7.37 -0.37
C MET A 21 4.64 7.49 0.75
N CYS A 22 5.72 8.19 0.49
CA CYS A 22 6.74 8.48 1.49
C CYS A 22 7.14 9.94 1.44
N GLY A 23 7.04 10.61 2.58
CA GLY A 23 7.58 11.95 2.77
C GLY A 23 8.83 11.89 3.63
N GLY A 24 9.86 12.65 3.25
CA GLY A 24 11.08 12.83 4.03
C GLY A 24 11.11 14.20 4.67
N TYR A 25 11.56 14.28 5.93
CA TYR A 25 11.55 15.51 6.71
C TYR A 25 12.88 15.76 7.40
N SER A 26 13.20 17.03 7.56
CA SER A 26 14.36 17.51 8.31
C SER A 26 13.94 17.98 9.69
N PRO A 27 14.77 17.79 10.73
CA PRO A 27 14.49 18.32 12.05
C PRO A 27 14.70 19.84 12.17
N SER A 28 15.38 20.48 11.19
CA SER A 28 15.68 21.93 11.26
C SER A 28 15.49 22.62 9.90
N PRO A 29 14.51 23.51 9.76
CA PRO A 29 13.44 23.78 10.71
C PRO A 29 12.55 22.55 10.89
N GLU A 30 12.03 22.40 12.09
CA GLU A 30 11.25 21.21 12.45
C GLU A 30 10.17 20.91 11.42
N ASN A 31 10.16 19.65 10.96
CA ASN A 31 9.19 19.14 10.01
C ASN A 31 9.25 19.79 8.61
N ALA A 32 10.39 20.38 8.24
CA ALA A 32 10.57 20.85 6.86
C ALA A 32 10.55 19.65 5.91
N GLU A 33 9.61 19.68 4.97
CA GLU A 33 9.49 18.65 3.95
C GLU A 33 10.65 18.74 2.96
N LEU A 34 11.37 17.64 2.81
CA LEU A 34 12.47 17.52 1.86
C LEU A 34 12.02 16.95 0.52
N TYR A 35 11.10 16.00 0.55
CA TYR A 35 10.56 15.35 -0.63
C TYR A 35 9.26 14.61 -0.32
N VAL A 36 8.50 14.32 -1.36
CA VAL A 36 7.41 13.35 -1.34
C VAL A 36 7.53 12.48 -2.58
N VAL A 37 7.51 11.17 -2.40
CA VAL A 37 7.51 10.21 -3.49
C VAL A 37 6.35 9.25 -3.33
N SER A 38 5.85 8.71 -4.44
CA SER A 38 4.73 7.77 -4.41
C SER A 38 4.82 6.76 -5.54
N THR A 39 4.13 5.64 -5.38
CA THR A 39 3.96 4.67 -6.47
C THR A 39 3.00 5.23 -7.51
N GLU A 40 3.21 4.87 -8.78
CA GLU A 40 2.44 5.38 -9.91
C GLU A 40 1.52 4.35 -10.54
N ASP A 41 1.73 3.07 -10.25
CA ASP A 41 0.97 1.97 -10.84
C ASP A 41 -0.41 1.87 -10.19
N ILE A 42 -1.35 2.64 -10.73
CA ILE A 42 -2.72 2.70 -10.25
C ILE A 42 -3.66 2.31 -11.39
N ILE A 43 -4.59 1.40 -11.10
CA ILE A 43 -5.72 1.17 -11.99
C ILE A 43 -6.82 2.14 -11.59
N SER A 44 -7.01 3.17 -12.38
CA SER A 44 -7.95 4.24 -12.05
C SER A 44 -9.40 3.92 -12.39
N GLN A 45 -9.64 2.98 -13.29
CA GLN A 45 -10.99 2.60 -13.70
C GLN A 45 -11.06 1.13 -14.06
N ILE A 46 -11.56 0.33 -13.15
CA ILE A 46 -12.06 -0.99 -13.51
C ILE A 46 -13.56 -0.93 -13.36
N GLU A 47 -14.26 -1.03 -14.48
CA GLU A 47 -15.68 -1.33 -14.44
C GLU A 47 -15.80 -2.72 -13.83
N THR A 48 -16.42 -2.76 -12.72
CA THR A 48 -16.55 -3.87 -11.80
C THR A 48 -16.83 -5.22 -12.47
N PRO A 49 -15.86 -6.02 -12.88
CA PRO A 49 -16.12 -7.41 -13.07
C PRO A 49 -16.09 -8.07 -11.71
N ILE A 50 -17.27 -8.36 -11.20
CA ILE A 50 -17.39 -8.99 -9.89
C ILE A 50 -17.05 -10.47 -9.96
N GLU A 51 -17.08 -11.04 -11.15
CA GLU A 51 -16.96 -12.47 -11.38
C GLU A 51 -15.57 -12.97 -11.77
N GLY A 52 -14.57 -12.12 -11.85
CA GLY A 52 -13.23 -12.59 -12.21
C GLY A 52 -12.24 -11.49 -12.50
N GLU A 53 -11.01 -11.89 -12.68
CA GLU A 53 -9.91 -10.99 -13.00
C GLU A 53 -10.12 -10.36 -14.38
N PRO A 54 -10.01 -9.03 -14.51
CA PRO A 54 -10.11 -8.38 -15.80
C PRO A 54 -9.00 -8.81 -16.74
N ALA A 55 -9.34 -8.94 -18.02
CA ALA A 55 -8.32 -9.22 -19.03
C ALA A 55 -7.29 -8.09 -19.06
N GLY A 56 -6.01 -8.47 -19.05
CA GLY A 56 -4.92 -7.49 -19.09
C GLY A 56 -4.54 -6.88 -17.74
N TYR A 57 -5.10 -7.37 -16.66
CA TYR A 57 -4.70 -6.95 -15.32
C TYR A 57 -3.24 -7.31 -15.04
N LYS A 58 -2.45 -6.32 -14.59
CA LYS A 58 -0.99 -6.52 -14.41
C LYS A 58 -0.42 -5.86 -13.16
N LEU A 59 -1.23 -5.48 -12.19
CA LEU A 59 -0.68 -4.93 -10.95
C LEU A 59 0.07 -5.99 -10.16
N PRO A 60 1.27 -5.69 -9.67
CA PRO A 60 2.05 -6.64 -8.90
C PRO A 60 1.45 -6.83 -7.51
N ARG A 61 1.62 -8.03 -6.97
CA ARG A 61 1.25 -8.33 -5.59
C ARG A 61 2.14 -7.58 -4.61
N ARG A 62 3.42 -7.39 -4.95
CA ARG A 62 4.37 -6.62 -4.15
C ARG A 62 4.66 -5.29 -4.84
N VAL A 63 4.48 -4.22 -4.08
CA VAL A 63 4.77 -2.85 -4.51
C VAL A 63 5.98 -2.35 -3.76
N ASN A 64 6.95 -1.79 -4.46
CA ASN A 64 8.18 -1.27 -3.88
C ASN A 64 8.29 0.23 -4.15
N LEU A 65 8.77 0.96 -3.16
CA LEU A 65 9.05 2.39 -3.28
C LEU A 65 10.41 2.69 -2.67
N GLU A 66 11.27 3.37 -3.41
CA GLU A 66 12.54 3.85 -2.91
C GLU A 66 12.44 5.32 -2.51
N ALA A 67 13.06 5.68 -1.40
CA ALA A 67 13.07 7.04 -0.90
C ALA A 67 14.46 7.44 -0.43
N ALA A 68 14.82 8.70 -0.67
CA ALA A 68 16.12 9.23 -0.28
C ALA A 68 16.27 9.29 1.25
N ALA A 69 17.51 9.32 1.72
CA ALA A 69 17.80 9.46 3.13
C ALA A 69 17.22 10.77 3.69
N ALA A 70 16.64 10.69 4.88
CA ALA A 70 16.09 11.82 5.61
C ALA A 70 16.20 11.54 7.12
N ASP A 71 16.11 12.57 7.94
CA ASP A 71 16.14 12.39 9.39
C ASP A 71 14.88 11.68 9.88
N HIS A 72 13.74 12.01 9.29
CA HIS A 72 12.47 11.38 9.56
C HIS A 72 11.75 11.08 8.26
N ILE A 73 11.02 9.98 8.24
CA ILE A 73 10.12 9.67 7.15
C ILE A 73 8.70 9.38 7.68
N ARG A 74 7.74 9.67 6.81
CA ARG A 74 6.35 9.31 7.03
C ARG A 74 5.90 8.49 5.85
N VAL A 75 5.50 7.25 6.10
CA VAL A 75 5.01 6.35 5.06
C VAL A 75 3.51 6.19 5.22
N ILE A 76 2.80 6.34 4.12
CA ILE A 76 1.36 6.13 4.08
C ILE A 76 1.07 5.06 3.05
N VAL A 77 0.40 4.01 3.48
CA VAL A 77 -0.04 2.94 2.60
C VAL A 77 -1.56 3.00 2.51
N TYR A 78 -2.05 3.21 1.30
CA TYR A 78 -3.48 3.17 1.01
C TYR A 78 -3.81 1.91 0.24
N LEU A 79 -4.81 1.20 0.71
CA LEU A 79 -5.42 0.11 -0.01
C LEU A 79 -6.84 0.54 -0.36
N VAL A 80 -7.08 0.79 -1.64
CA VAL A 80 -8.34 1.35 -2.12
C VAL A 80 -9.05 0.33 -2.98
N ALA A 81 -10.25 -0.07 -2.53
CA ALA A 81 -11.10 -0.94 -3.32
C ALA A 81 -11.67 -0.18 -4.52
N HIS A 82 -11.58 -0.76 -5.70
CA HIS A 82 -12.19 -0.20 -6.91
C HIS A 82 -13.26 -1.11 -7.49
N THR A 83 -13.64 -2.13 -6.76
CA THR A 83 -14.79 -2.98 -7.06
C THR A 83 -15.68 -3.04 -5.84
N LEU A 84 -16.98 -3.20 -6.05
CA LEU A 84 -17.96 -3.31 -4.97
C LEU A 84 -18.33 -4.77 -4.71
N PRO A 85 -18.55 -5.15 -3.44
CA PRO A 85 -19.02 -6.49 -3.12
C PRO A 85 -20.46 -6.66 -3.54
N LEU A 86 -20.83 -7.87 -3.91
CA LEU A 86 -22.22 -8.26 -4.12
C LEU A 86 -22.75 -8.90 -2.83
N GLY A 87 -23.74 -8.27 -2.23
CA GLY A 87 -24.55 -8.83 -1.16
C GLY A 87 -23.80 -9.69 -0.13
N ARG A 88 -23.85 -10.99 -0.31
CA ARG A 88 -23.29 -11.97 0.64
C ARG A 88 -21.78 -12.05 0.69
N GLU A 89 -21.05 -11.51 -0.28
CA GLU A 89 -19.59 -11.59 -0.32
C GLU A 89 -18.97 -10.91 0.92
N VAL A 90 -19.58 -9.85 1.41
CA VAL A 90 -19.08 -9.09 2.56
C VAL A 90 -18.93 -9.97 3.80
N SER A 91 -19.87 -10.88 4.03
CA SER A 91 -19.90 -11.72 5.23
C SER A 91 -19.15 -13.04 5.06
N MET A 92 -18.84 -13.44 3.83
CA MET A 92 -18.25 -14.75 3.53
C MET A 92 -16.75 -14.69 3.27
N SER A 93 -16.21 -13.54 2.95
CA SER A 93 -14.80 -13.42 2.61
C SER A 93 -13.95 -13.11 3.85
N PRO A 94 -12.84 -13.84 4.09
CA PRO A 94 -11.99 -13.58 5.24
C PRO A 94 -11.17 -12.30 5.05
N ALA A 95 -10.72 -11.72 6.16
CA ALA A 95 -9.70 -10.67 6.13
C ALA A 95 -8.41 -11.24 5.50
N PHE A 96 -7.61 -10.37 4.93
CA PHE A 96 -6.32 -10.75 4.34
C PHE A 96 -5.17 -9.97 4.96
N ASP A 97 -3.96 -10.40 4.67
CA ASP A 97 -2.75 -9.80 5.20
C ASP A 97 -2.16 -8.78 4.23
N LEU A 98 -1.78 -7.63 4.78
CA LEU A 98 -0.98 -6.63 4.10
C LEU A 98 0.34 -6.50 4.86
N GLU A 99 1.42 -7.02 4.29
CA GLU A 99 2.75 -6.94 4.89
C GLU A 99 3.46 -5.68 4.46
N VAL A 100 3.94 -4.91 5.43
CA VAL A 100 4.72 -3.70 5.18
C VAL A 100 6.10 -3.87 5.81
N LYS A 101 7.12 -3.77 4.98
CA LYS A 101 8.53 -3.86 5.40
C LYS A 101 9.28 -2.61 4.93
N ILE A 102 9.97 -1.97 5.84
CA ILE A 102 10.78 -0.80 5.53
C ILE A 102 12.21 -1.08 5.96
N SER A 103 13.15 -0.88 5.03
CA SER A 103 14.57 -1.02 5.27
C SER A 103 15.26 0.33 5.07
N LYS A 104 16.26 0.62 5.92
CA LYS A 104 17.12 1.78 5.79
C LYS A 104 18.56 1.27 5.61
N ASP A 105 19.17 1.59 4.47
CA ASP A 105 20.52 1.15 4.15
C ASP A 105 20.72 -0.36 4.36
N SER A 106 19.79 -1.15 3.84
CA SER A 106 19.72 -2.61 3.95
C SER A 106 19.42 -3.18 5.33
N GLU A 107 19.14 -2.34 6.31
CA GLU A 107 18.71 -2.75 7.64
C GLU A 107 17.20 -2.59 7.79
N VAL A 108 16.52 -3.65 8.23
CA VAL A 108 15.07 -3.59 8.45
C VAL A 108 14.76 -2.76 9.68
N VAL A 109 14.01 -1.67 9.49
CA VAL A 109 13.62 -0.75 10.57
C VAL A 109 12.12 -0.87 10.92
N TYR A 110 11.35 -1.50 10.05
CA TYR A 110 9.93 -1.77 10.28
C TYR A 110 9.52 -3.03 9.52
N ASN A 111 8.79 -3.91 10.16
CA ASN A 111 8.22 -5.10 9.50
C ASN A 111 6.98 -5.53 10.26
N THR A 112 5.81 -5.30 9.68
CA THR A 112 4.54 -5.60 10.33
C THR A 112 3.54 -6.12 9.31
N THR A 113 2.75 -7.10 9.74
CA THR A 113 1.63 -7.62 8.97
C THR A 113 0.34 -7.03 9.53
N HIS A 114 -0.41 -6.36 8.67
CA HIS A 114 -1.70 -5.75 9.01
C HIS A 114 -2.84 -6.60 8.48
N LYS A 115 -3.86 -6.78 9.30
CA LYS A 115 -5.10 -7.45 8.88
C LYS A 115 -6.03 -6.43 8.26
N VAL A 116 -6.51 -6.72 7.05
CA VAL A 116 -7.38 -5.83 6.30
C VAL A 116 -8.71 -6.52 6.05
N ASN A 117 -9.79 -5.81 6.37
CA ASN A 117 -11.12 -6.22 5.94
C ASN A 117 -11.25 -5.89 4.46
N GLN A 118 -11.49 -6.90 3.63
CA GLN A 118 -11.41 -6.76 2.18
C GLN A 118 -12.35 -5.71 1.58
N TRP A 119 -13.40 -5.33 2.25
CA TRP A 119 -14.32 -4.33 1.68
C TRP A 119 -14.16 -2.93 2.28
N GLY A 120 -13.40 -2.83 3.35
CA GLY A 120 -13.17 -1.57 4.03
C GLY A 120 -11.98 -0.77 3.51
N GLY A 121 -11.10 -1.41 2.76
CA GLY A 121 -9.81 -0.80 2.42
C GLY A 121 -8.95 -0.61 3.66
N ALA A 122 -7.88 0.13 3.51
CA ALA A 122 -7.00 0.46 4.63
C ALA A 122 -6.25 1.76 4.37
N SER A 123 -5.95 2.48 5.45
CA SER A 123 -5.01 3.58 5.45
C SER A 123 -4.07 3.37 6.64
N ILE A 124 -2.80 3.13 6.34
CA ILE A 124 -1.78 2.83 7.35
C ILE A 124 -0.74 3.93 7.32
N GLU A 125 -0.51 4.56 8.47
CA GLU A 125 0.50 5.59 8.62
C GLU A 125 1.63 5.08 9.51
N ILE A 126 2.86 5.22 9.03
CA ILE A 126 4.07 4.80 9.74
C ILE A 126 5.02 5.99 9.81
N LYS A 127 5.46 6.32 11.02
CA LYS A 127 6.43 7.39 11.27
C LYS A 127 7.73 6.79 11.78
N LEU A 128 8.81 7.10 11.11
CA LEU A 128 10.15 6.60 11.47
C LEU A 128 11.16 7.73 11.66
#